data_3f02c44fb7aa00c2acc31ac7287c7a29
#
_entry.id   3f02c44fb7aa00c2acc31ac7287c7a29
#
_cell.length_a   1.000
_cell.length_b   1.000
_cell.length_c   1.000
_cell.angle_alpha   90.00
_cell.angle_beta   90.00
_cell.angle_gamma   90.00
#
_symmetry.space_group_name_H-M   'P 1'
#
loop_
_entity.id
_entity.type
_entity.pdbx_description
1 polymer ?
#
loop_
_entity_poly.entity_id
_entity_poly.type
_entity_poly.pdbx_seq_one_letter_code
_entity_poly.pdbx_strand_id
1 'polypeptide(L)'
;NDNSVSIVETSGRATTKNRGEAFLLARFHTFTEGTQTIVVPEDLEYEKPTLQESNYIDTHVHTKLHKLRIYPSEPCSDEVFVRRVFLDIVGVLPTEQERNQFVESTSPGKREALISKLLERKEFTEMWVMKWAELLQIRSTGNNANQVSYKSALLWYEWLRDKVANNEPFNQIIFDLLAAKGGTFKNPATNYFKLENDVMKRTENVAQVFMGTRIQCAQCHNHPFDRWTMDDYFGFAALCAQVRKKPAEDPHEQIIYDGGGQIAHPVTKANAIPRFLGADEPAELKGLTRREAVAGWLTSKENPWFAKNVVNIVWSHFFGVGITDPVDDVRVSNPASNPELLDALSTKFVEYNYDFKKLVRDICNSRTYQLSSRTNETNEQDFTNFSHSLIRRLRAEVLLDTLAQVTETPNKFQGLPLGARAVQIADGNTSTY
;
A
#
# COMPACT_ATOMS: atom_id res chain seq x y z
N ASN A 1 11.90 15.99 -14.08
CA ASN A 1 12.68 15.37 -12.99
C ASN A 1 13.87 14.55 -13.47
N ASP A 2 13.94 14.20 -14.75
CA ASP A 2 15.12 13.55 -15.33
C ASP A 2 15.73 14.45 -16.42
N ASN A 3 16.84 15.10 -16.06
CA ASN A 3 17.56 16.02 -16.95
C ASN A 3 18.34 15.31 -18.07
N SER A 4 18.44 13.98 -18.02
CA SER A 4 19.01 13.19 -19.12
C SER A 4 18.01 13.02 -20.27
N VAL A 5 16.72 13.05 -19.97
CA VAL A 5 15.61 12.91 -20.93
C VAL A 5 15.12 14.26 -21.43
N SER A 6 14.91 15.22 -20.52
CA SER A 6 14.41 16.58 -20.85
C SER A 6 15.02 17.63 -19.93
N ILE A 7 15.29 18.81 -20.48
CA ILE A 7 15.73 19.98 -19.71
C ILE A 7 14.71 21.10 -19.87
N VAL A 8 14.41 21.78 -18.77
CA VAL A 8 13.64 23.03 -18.76
C VAL A 8 14.60 24.19 -18.54
N GLU A 9 14.64 25.14 -19.48
CA GLU A 9 15.42 26.38 -19.40
C GLU A 9 14.73 27.38 -18.48
N THR A 10 15.45 28.41 -18.05
CA THR A 10 14.91 29.53 -17.26
C THR A 10 13.80 30.30 -17.98
N SER A 11 13.75 30.21 -19.29
CA SER A 11 12.69 30.76 -20.15
C SER A 11 11.37 29.99 -20.06
N GLY A 12 11.36 28.82 -19.43
CA GLY A 12 10.23 27.88 -19.41
C GLY A 12 10.16 26.97 -20.65
N ARG A 13 11.12 27.07 -21.57
CA ARG A 13 11.22 26.18 -22.73
C ARG A 13 11.74 24.81 -22.31
N ALA A 14 11.00 23.76 -22.67
CA ALA A 14 11.44 22.37 -22.50
C ALA A 14 12.11 21.87 -23.78
N THR A 15 13.27 21.25 -23.65
CA THR A 15 14.01 20.64 -24.75
C THR A 15 14.27 19.17 -24.43
N THR A 16 13.90 18.28 -25.36
CA THR A 16 14.12 16.85 -25.27
C THR A 16 15.58 16.48 -25.58
N LYS A 17 16.07 15.39 -24.97
CA LYS A 17 17.43 14.86 -25.15
C LYS A 17 17.41 13.37 -25.48
N ASN A 18 17.66 12.54 -24.49
CA ASN A 18 17.76 11.09 -24.67
C ASN A 18 16.38 10.44 -24.61
N ARG A 19 16.25 9.24 -25.17
CA ARG A 19 15.09 8.38 -25.03
C ARG A 19 14.78 8.13 -23.56
N GLY A 20 13.50 8.18 -23.20
CA GLY A 20 13.05 7.88 -21.85
C GLY A 20 11.79 8.67 -21.45
N GLU A 21 11.55 8.70 -20.16
CA GLU A 21 10.45 9.40 -19.56
C GLU A 21 10.96 10.46 -18.59
N ALA A 22 10.35 11.64 -18.62
CA ALA A 22 10.56 12.69 -17.63
C ALA A 22 9.22 13.30 -17.23
N PHE A 23 9.19 13.87 -16.03
CA PHE A 23 8.04 14.60 -15.56
C PHE A 23 8.40 16.08 -15.41
N LEU A 24 7.74 16.93 -16.18
CA LEU A 24 7.95 18.36 -16.15
C LEU A 24 7.00 19.00 -15.16
N LEU A 25 7.55 19.83 -14.27
CA LEU A 25 6.81 20.50 -13.21
C LEU A 25 6.83 22.02 -13.46
N ALA A 26 5.67 22.64 -13.36
CA ALA A 26 5.52 24.08 -13.28
C ALA A 26 4.95 24.44 -11.90
N ARG A 27 5.56 25.45 -11.24
CA ARG A 27 5.08 25.93 -9.96
C ARG A 27 4.94 27.43 -9.95
N PHE A 28 3.79 27.90 -9.51
CA PHE A 28 3.55 29.31 -9.24
C PHE A 28 2.87 29.45 -7.88
N HIS A 29 3.56 30.09 -6.94
CA HIS A 29 3.11 30.22 -5.55
C HIS A 29 2.83 28.87 -4.89
N THR A 30 1.57 28.53 -4.57
CA THR A 30 1.13 27.23 -4.00
C THR A 30 0.64 26.25 -5.06
N PHE A 31 0.42 26.72 -6.28
CA PHE A 31 -0.03 25.88 -7.39
C PHE A 31 1.15 25.15 -8.00
N THR A 32 1.03 23.84 -8.09
CA THR A 32 2.02 22.96 -8.73
C THR A 32 1.27 22.07 -9.71
N GLU A 33 1.69 22.12 -10.95
CA GLU A 33 1.16 21.30 -12.04
C GLU A 33 2.31 20.54 -12.71
N GLY A 34 2.00 19.39 -13.26
CA GLY A 34 3.00 18.58 -13.91
C GLY A 34 2.46 17.80 -15.09
N THR A 35 3.34 17.50 -16.03
CA THR A 35 3.01 16.68 -17.20
C THR A 35 4.10 15.67 -17.47
N GLN A 36 3.68 14.47 -17.88
CA GLN A 36 4.61 13.43 -18.32
C GLN A 36 5.11 13.75 -19.73
N THR A 37 6.40 13.61 -19.94
CA THR A 37 7.05 13.74 -21.24
C THR A 37 7.70 12.42 -21.59
N ILE A 38 7.36 11.87 -22.74
CA ILE A 38 7.96 10.68 -23.33
C ILE A 38 8.79 11.11 -24.53
N VAL A 39 10.06 10.76 -24.56
CA VAL A 39 10.99 11.03 -25.66
C VAL A 39 11.30 9.73 -26.38
N VAL A 40 10.94 9.67 -27.65
CA VAL A 40 11.20 8.54 -28.52
C VAL A 40 11.99 9.07 -29.72
N PRO A 41 13.16 8.50 -30.08
CA PRO A 41 13.92 8.89 -31.27
C PRO A 41 13.08 8.71 -32.54
N GLU A 42 13.20 9.64 -33.48
CA GLU A 42 12.42 9.63 -34.74
C GLU A 42 12.80 8.45 -35.63
N ASP A 43 14.05 8.04 -35.58
CA ASP A 43 14.64 6.93 -36.34
C ASP A 43 14.51 5.55 -35.68
N LEU A 44 13.82 5.48 -34.54
CA LEU A 44 13.62 4.21 -33.82
C LEU A 44 12.60 3.33 -34.54
N GLU A 45 13.10 2.27 -35.17
CA GLU A 45 12.25 1.24 -35.76
C GLU A 45 11.48 0.49 -34.69
N TYR A 46 10.18 0.43 -34.83
CA TYR A 46 9.30 -0.28 -33.91
C TYR A 46 8.05 -0.79 -34.64
N GLU A 47 7.91 -2.09 -34.71
CA GLU A 47 6.68 -2.74 -35.16
C GLU A 47 5.81 -3.09 -33.96
N LYS A 48 4.59 -2.56 -33.94
CA LYS A 48 3.66 -2.80 -32.83
C LYS A 48 3.28 -4.27 -32.76
N PRO A 49 3.68 -5.02 -31.70
CA PRO A 49 3.33 -6.42 -31.58
C PRO A 49 1.86 -6.61 -31.24
N THR A 50 1.28 -7.72 -31.67
CA THR A 50 -0.01 -8.19 -31.15
C THR A 50 0.25 -8.95 -29.88
N LEU A 51 -0.08 -8.35 -28.74
CA LEU A 51 0.11 -8.93 -27.41
C LEU A 51 -1.17 -9.62 -26.92
N GLN A 52 -1.03 -10.76 -26.27
CA GLN A 52 -2.14 -11.40 -25.60
C GLN A 52 -2.41 -10.70 -24.26
N GLU A 53 -3.68 -10.41 -23.99
CA GLU A 53 -4.14 -9.79 -22.76
C GLU A 53 -5.04 -10.77 -22.00
N SER A 54 -4.84 -10.90 -20.70
CA SER A 54 -5.69 -11.69 -19.82
C SER A 54 -6.76 -10.85 -19.15
N ASN A 55 -6.46 -9.60 -18.87
CA ASN A 55 -7.41 -8.66 -18.25
C ASN A 55 -6.99 -7.19 -18.50
N TYR A 56 -7.75 -6.26 -17.91
CA TYR A 56 -7.57 -4.81 -18.06
C TYR A 56 -6.18 -4.30 -17.64
N ILE A 57 -5.47 -4.99 -16.75
CA ILE A 57 -4.10 -4.63 -16.33
C ILE A 57 -3.18 -4.68 -17.54
N ASP A 58 -3.26 -5.74 -18.31
CA ASP A 58 -2.43 -5.93 -19.51
C ASP A 58 -2.70 -4.85 -20.55
N THR A 59 -3.97 -4.48 -20.74
CA THR A 59 -4.37 -3.43 -21.67
C THR A 59 -3.68 -2.10 -21.35
N HIS A 60 -3.68 -1.69 -20.07
CA HIS A 60 -3.05 -0.44 -19.64
C HIS A 60 -1.52 -0.51 -19.70
N VAL A 61 -0.91 -1.63 -19.28
CA VAL A 61 0.54 -1.83 -19.37
C VAL A 61 1.01 -1.85 -20.81
N HIS A 62 0.37 -2.64 -21.68
CA HIS A 62 0.72 -2.71 -23.09
C HIS A 62 0.54 -1.38 -23.81
N THR A 63 -0.51 -0.62 -23.49
CA THR A 63 -0.72 0.73 -24.04
C THR A 63 0.47 1.64 -23.72
N LYS A 64 0.95 1.61 -22.47
CA LYS A 64 2.11 2.37 -22.05
C LYS A 64 3.39 1.89 -22.75
N LEU A 65 3.65 0.58 -22.78
CA LEU A 65 4.81 0.00 -23.44
C LEU A 65 4.86 0.35 -24.93
N HIS A 66 3.71 0.39 -25.61
CA HIS A 66 3.63 0.85 -27.00
C HIS A 66 4.03 2.31 -27.17
N LYS A 67 3.62 3.20 -26.26
CA LYS A 67 4.04 4.62 -26.29
C LYS A 67 5.55 4.74 -26.14
N LEU A 68 6.18 3.87 -25.33
CA LEU A 68 7.62 3.86 -25.06
C LEU A 68 8.45 3.07 -26.09
N ARG A 69 7.80 2.35 -27.02
CA ARG A 69 8.43 1.44 -27.97
C ARG A 69 9.22 0.30 -27.28
N ILE A 70 8.66 -0.24 -26.19
CA ILE A 70 9.23 -1.32 -25.39
C ILE A 70 8.46 -2.61 -25.70
N TYR A 71 9.17 -3.70 -25.96
CA TYR A 71 8.60 -5.05 -26.05
C TYR A 71 8.61 -5.69 -24.66
N PRO A 72 7.48 -6.23 -24.19
CA PRO A 72 7.49 -7.02 -22.95
C PRO A 72 8.30 -8.31 -23.12
N SER A 73 8.78 -8.85 -22.02
CA SER A 73 9.38 -10.16 -21.98
C SER A 73 8.36 -11.27 -22.22
N GLU A 74 8.83 -12.45 -22.61
CA GLU A 74 7.97 -13.63 -22.72
C GLU A 74 7.44 -14.06 -21.36
N PRO A 75 6.30 -14.78 -21.31
CA PRO A 75 5.82 -15.40 -20.08
C PRO A 75 6.86 -16.34 -19.47
N CYS A 76 6.94 -16.37 -18.15
CA CYS A 76 7.82 -17.30 -17.44
C CYS A 76 7.32 -18.76 -17.58
N SER A 77 8.26 -19.73 -17.43
CA SER A 77 7.92 -21.14 -17.39
C SER A 77 7.03 -21.49 -16.19
N ASP A 78 6.38 -22.65 -16.23
CA ASP A 78 5.50 -23.09 -15.15
C ASP A 78 6.25 -23.38 -13.83
N GLU A 79 7.51 -23.82 -13.92
CA GLU A 79 8.36 -24.01 -12.74
C GLU A 79 8.67 -22.68 -12.03
N VAL A 80 8.91 -21.63 -12.79
CA VAL A 80 9.13 -20.28 -12.26
C VAL A 80 7.82 -19.73 -11.72
N PHE A 81 6.73 -19.89 -12.46
CA PHE A 81 5.41 -19.40 -12.07
C PHE A 81 4.94 -20.01 -10.73
N VAL A 82 4.96 -21.35 -10.62
CA VAL A 82 4.47 -22.02 -9.40
C VAL A 82 5.23 -21.59 -8.16
N ARG A 83 6.57 -21.49 -8.26
CA ARG A 83 7.39 -21.00 -7.15
C ARG A 83 7.05 -19.55 -6.80
N ARG A 84 6.95 -18.67 -7.79
CA ARG A 84 6.66 -17.23 -7.61
C ARG A 84 5.31 -17.03 -6.94
N VAL A 85 4.25 -17.62 -7.47
CA VAL A 85 2.89 -17.40 -7.02
C VAL A 85 2.64 -17.95 -5.61
N PHE A 86 3.29 -19.05 -5.22
CA PHE A 86 3.25 -19.54 -3.85
C PHE A 86 3.92 -18.55 -2.88
N LEU A 87 5.13 -18.09 -3.20
CA LEU A 87 5.84 -17.13 -2.35
C LEU A 87 5.11 -15.79 -2.23
N ASP A 88 4.55 -15.29 -3.32
CA ASP A 88 3.90 -13.98 -3.35
C ASP A 88 2.50 -13.99 -2.72
N ILE A 89 1.71 -15.03 -2.90
CA ILE A 89 0.34 -15.12 -2.36
C ILE A 89 0.33 -15.64 -0.92
N VAL A 90 1.10 -16.70 -0.63
CA VAL A 90 0.99 -17.43 0.66
C VAL A 90 2.29 -17.49 1.47
N GLY A 91 3.40 -16.96 0.95
CA GLY A 91 4.68 -16.85 1.66
C GLY A 91 5.31 -18.21 2.01
N VAL A 92 5.04 -19.27 1.24
CA VAL A 92 5.66 -20.60 1.37
C VAL A 92 6.06 -21.11 0.00
N LEU A 93 6.95 -22.11 -0.04
CA LEU A 93 7.20 -22.87 -1.26
C LEU A 93 6.07 -23.90 -1.50
N PRO A 94 5.80 -24.27 -2.76
CA PRO A 94 4.99 -25.46 -3.03
C PRO A 94 5.68 -26.71 -2.46
N THR A 95 4.92 -27.68 -2.01
CA THR A 95 5.45 -29.02 -1.77
C THR A 95 5.90 -29.65 -3.09
N GLU A 96 6.75 -30.68 -3.02
CA GLU A 96 7.17 -31.41 -4.22
C GLU A 96 5.97 -31.94 -5.02
N GLN A 97 4.99 -32.49 -4.32
CA GLN A 97 3.75 -32.99 -4.94
C GLN A 97 2.96 -31.87 -5.63
N GLU A 98 2.74 -30.74 -4.97
CA GLU A 98 2.03 -29.58 -5.56
C GLU A 98 2.74 -29.06 -6.79
N ARG A 99 4.10 -28.93 -6.72
CA ARG A 99 4.91 -28.50 -7.84
C ARG A 99 4.79 -29.45 -9.03
N ASN A 100 5.00 -30.74 -8.81
CA ASN A 100 5.00 -31.73 -9.88
C ASN A 100 3.61 -31.83 -10.53
N GLN A 101 2.55 -31.92 -9.75
CA GLN A 101 1.16 -31.92 -10.28
C GLN A 101 0.86 -30.68 -11.12
N PHE A 102 1.35 -29.51 -10.73
CA PHE A 102 1.14 -28.30 -11.51
C PHE A 102 1.95 -28.28 -12.80
N VAL A 103 3.24 -28.62 -12.75
CA VAL A 103 4.14 -28.58 -13.91
C VAL A 103 3.73 -29.61 -14.96
N GLU A 104 3.40 -30.83 -14.54
CA GLU A 104 2.99 -31.94 -15.42
C GLU A 104 1.59 -31.74 -16.01
N SER A 105 0.75 -30.93 -15.40
CA SER A 105 -0.60 -30.67 -15.91
C SER A 105 -0.56 -29.93 -17.26
N THR A 106 -1.30 -30.45 -18.22
CA THR A 106 -1.55 -29.81 -19.53
C THR A 106 -2.89 -29.06 -19.57
N SER A 107 -3.60 -28.98 -18.45
CA SER A 107 -4.93 -28.36 -18.37
C SER A 107 -4.87 -26.88 -18.75
N PRO A 108 -5.71 -26.42 -19.69
CA PRO A 108 -5.85 -25.00 -19.92
C PRO A 108 -6.42 -24.32 -18.65
N GLY A 109 -5.93 -23.12 -18.32
CA GLY A 109 -6.37 -22.39 -17.11
C GLY A 109 -5.75 -22.88 -15.81
N LYS A 110 -4.75 -23.80 -15.84
CA LYS A 110 -4.10 -24.30 -14.61
C LYS A 110 -3.51 -23.21 -13.70
N ARG A 111 -3.01 -22.12 -14.28
CA ARG A 111 -2.48 -20.96 -13.52
C ARG A 111 -3.58 -20.25 -12.75
N GLU A 112 -4.70 -19.96 -13.39
CA GLU A 112 -5.86 -19.34 -12.76
C GLU A 112 -6.46 -20.24 -11.66
N ALA A 113 -6.57 -21.55 -11.91
CA ALA A 113 -7.03 -22.52 -10.92
C ALA A 113 -6.11 -22.57 -9.70
N LEU A 114 -4.78 -22.52 -9.91
CA LEU A 114 -3.80 -22.48 -8.83
C LEU A 114 -3.93 -21.19 -8.00
N ILE A 115 -4.01 -20.01 -8.66
CA ILE A 115 -4.21 -18.73 -7.98
C ILE A 115 -5.46 -18.79 -7.10
N SER A 116 -6.59 -19.27 -7.65
CA SER A 116 -7.84 -19.38 -6.90
C SER A 116 -7.72 -20.31 -5.68
N LYS A 117 -7.01 -21.44 -5.82
CA LYS A 117 -6.72 -22.36 -4.70
C LYS A 117 -5.85 -21.69 -3.61
N LEU A 118 -4.83 -20.94 -4.00
CA LEU A 118 -3.93 -20.27 -3.04
C LEU A 118 -4.64 -19.18 -2.25
N LEU A 119 -5.57 -18.44 -2.84
CA LEU A 119 -6.35 -17.40 -2.16
C LEU A 119 -7.25 -17.94 -1.05
N GLU A 120 -7.60 -19.24 -1.07
CA GLU A 120 -8.42 -19.87 -0.02
C GLU A 120 -7.59 -20.55 1.08
N ARG A 121 -6.25 -20.56 0.96
CA ARG A 121 -5.39 -21.15 1.99
C ARG A 121 -5.28 -20.26 3.22
N LYS A 122 -5.13 -20.89 4.39
CA LYS A 122 -4.88 -20.16 5.65
C LYS A 122 -3.59 -19.32 5.59
N GLU A 123 -2.58 -19.78 4.86
CA GLU A 123 -1.31 -19.10 4.68
C GLU A 123 -1.45 -17.77 3.94
N PHE A 124 -2.49 -17.60 3.11
CA PHE A 124 -2.86 -16.31 2.54
C PHE A 124 -3.18 -15.31 3.66
N THR A 125 -4.04 -15.69 4.59
CA THR A 125 -4.37 -14.83 5.74
C THR A 125 -3.12 -14.49 6.56
N GLU A 126 -2.29 -15.48 6.89
CA GLU A 126 -1.07 -15.29 7.69
C GLU A 126 -0.11 -14.28 7.04
N MET A 127 0.16 -14.45 5.73
CA MET A 127 1.03 -13.57 4.95
C MET A 127 0.53 -12.12 4.91
N TRP A 128 -0.76 -11.94 4.67
CA TRP A 128 -1.33 -10.61 4.49
C TRP A 128 -1.62 -9.91 5.80
N VAL A 129 -1.94 -10.64 6.86
CA VAL A 129 -2.03 -10.08 8.23
C VAL A 129 -0.68 -9.56 8.68
N MET A 130 0.41 -10.29 8.46
CA MET A 130 1.76 -9.79 8.76
C MET A 130 2.04 -8.46 8.04
N LYS A 131 1.73 -8.39 6.74
CA LYS A 131 1.98 -7.19 5.94
C LYS A 131 1.15 -5.98 6.41
N TRP A 132 -0.13 -6.18 6.69
CA TRP A 132 -0.99 -5.11 7.20
C TRP A 132 -0.66 -4.74 8.65
N ALA A 133 -0.29 -5.72 9.50
CA ALA A 133 0.16 -5.48 10.86
C ALA A 133 1.42 -4.59 10.92
N GLU A 134 2.37 -4.82 10.00
CA GLU A 134 3.55 -3.97 9.85
C GLU A 134 3.17 -2.53 9.46
N LEU A 135 2.31 -2.35 8.45
CA LEU A 135 1.83 -1.04 8.01
C LEU A 135 1.10 -0.29 9.14
N LEU A 136 0.25 -1.00 9.88
CA LEU A 136 -0.48 -0.47 11.03
C LEU A 136 0.38 -0.39 12.30
N GLN A 137 1.65 -0.80 12.26
CA GLN A 137 2.60 -0.81 13.39
C GLN A 137 2.08 -1.61 14.60
N ILE A 138 1.42 -2.74 14.36
CA ILE A 138 0.93 -3.62 15.43
C ILE A 138 2.12 -4.27 16.13
N ARG A 139 2.48 -3.74 17.29
CA ARG A 139 3.58 -4.23 18.11
C ARG A 139 3.47 -3.71 19.54
N SER A 140 4.07 -4.41 20.48
CA SER A 140 4.23 -3.86 21.82
C SER A 140 5.26 -2.72 21.82
N THR A 141 4.99 -1.68 22.60
CA THR A 141 5.90 -0.54 22.76
C THR A 141 6.39 -0.39 24.19
N GLY A 142 5.91 -1.22 25.10
CA GLY A 142 6.28 -1.27 26.53
C GLY A 142 5.10 -1.69 27.42
N ASN A 143 5.29 -1.62 28.73
CA ASN A 143 4.34 -2.18 29.71
C ASN A 143 3.64 -1.10 30.56
N ASN A 144 3.81 0.19 30.29
CA ASN A 144 3.05 1.22 31.02
C ASN A 144 1.72 1.54 30.32
N ALA A 145 0.80 2.21 31.05
CA ALA A 145 -0.54 2.49 30.56
C ALA A 145 -0.61 3.33 29.26
N ASN A 146 0.45 4.10 28.96
CA ASN A 146 0.51 4.92 27.76
C ASN A 146 1.11 4.18 26.54
N GLN A 147 1.54 2.95 26.72
CA GLN A 147 2.16 2.12 25.70
C GLN A 147 1.25 0.96 25.30
N VAL A 148 1.50 0.40 24.12
CA VAL A 148 0.82 -0.83 23.69
C VAL A 148 1.49 -2.00 24.42
N SER A 149 0.76 -2.63 25.34
CA SER A 149 1.24 -3.85 26.01
C SER A 149 1.24 -5.04 25.06
N TYR A 150 1.96 -6.11 25.39
CA TYR A 150 1.94 -7.36 24.62
C TYR A 150 0.52 -7.90 24.41
N LYS A 151 -0.29 -7.94 25.48
CA LYS A 151 -1.70 -8.35 25.41
C LYS A 151 -2.50 -7.46 24.42
N SER A 152 -2.29 -6.14 24.47
CA SER A 152 -2.92 -5.21 23.52
C SER A 152 -2.51 -5.47 22.08
N ALA A 153 -1.22 -5.70 21.84
CA ALA A 153 -0.71 -5.99 20.50
C ALA A 153 -1.26 -7.31 19.97
N LEU A 154 -1.29 -8.36 20.80
CA LEU A 154 -1.84 -9.66 20.44
C LEU A 154 -3.33 -9.58 20.11
N LEU A 155 -4.14 -8.95 20.95
CA LEU A 155 -5.58 -8.78 20.69
C LEU A 155 -5.84 -7.99 19.42
N TRP A 156 -5.04 -6.95 19.15
CA TRP A 156 -5.17 -6.16 17.94
C TRP A 156 -4.75 -6.95 16.69
N TYR A 157 -3.68 -7.73 16.77
CA TYR A 157 -3.28 -8.65 15.71
C TYR A 157 -4.37 -9.68 15.41
N GLU A 158 -4.98 -10.30 16.44
CA GLU A 158 -6.07 -11.26 16.29
C GLU A 158 -7.31 -10.62 15.65
N TRP A 159 -7.67 -9.40 16.08
CA TRP A 159 -8.74 -8.63 15.45
C TRP A 159 -8.50 -8.44 13.94
N LEU A 160 -7.29 -8.04 13.56
CA LEU A 160 -6.93 -7.86 12.15
C LEU A 160 -6.95 -9.20 11.39
N ARG A 161 -6.42 -10.25 12.02
CA ARG A 161 -6.42 -11.60 11.43
C ARG A 161 -7.83 -12.08 11.12
N ASP A 162 -8.76 -11.92 12.05
CA ASP A 162 -10.14 -12.35 11.87
C ASP A 162 -10.83 -11.56 10.75
N LYS A 163 -10.59 -10.25 10.65
CA LYS A 163 -11.08 -9.41 9.55
C LYS A 163 -10.57 -9.87 8.18
N VAL A 164 -9.26 -10.12 8.06
CA VAL A 164 -8.62 -10.59 6.81
C VAL A 164 -9.07 -12.02 6.47
N ALA A 165 -9.16 -12.91 7.46
CA ALA A 165 -9.60 -14.30 7.25
C ALA A 165 -11.02 -14.37 6.69
N ASN A 166 -11.91 -13.49 7.15
CA ASN A 166 -13.28 -13.39 6.69
C ASN A 166 -13.43 -12.61 5.37
N ASN A 167 -12.31 -12.14 4.81
CA ASN A 167 -12.30 -11.29 3.61
C ASN A 167 -13.26 -10.10 3.72
N GLU A 168 -13.31 -9.47 4.91
CA GLU A 168 -14.14 -8.28 5.09
C GLU A 168 -13.70 -7.16 4.13
N PRO A 169 -14.63 -6.34 3.62
CA PRO A 169 -14.30 -5.21 2.75
C PRO A 169 -13.21 -4.34 3.37
N PHE A 170 -12.12 -4.11 2.64
CA PHE A 170 -10.94 -3.47 3.23
C PHE A 170 -11.23 -2.05 3.74
N ASN A 171 -12.10 -1.31 3.06
CA ASN A 171 -12.57 -0.01 3.53
C ASN A 171 -13.33 -0.12 4.88
N GLN A 172 -14.10 -1.19 5.11
CA GLN A 172 -14.79 -1.41 6.37
C GLN A 172 -13.81 -1.70 7.51
N ILE A 173 -12.75 -2.48 7.25
CA ILE A 173 -11.68 -2.74 8.22
C ILE A 173 -11.04 -1.41 8.68
N ILE A 174 -10.75 -0.52 7.74
CA ILE A 174 -10.14 0.78 8.06
C ILE A 174 -11.13 1.75 8.69
N PHE A 175 -12.39 1.71 8.29
CA PHE A 175 -13.45 2.46 8.97
C PHE A 175 -13.55 2.04 10.45
N ASP A 176 -13.65 0.73 10.71
CA ASP A 176 -13.73 0.18 12.07
C ASP A 176 -12.52 0.54 12.92
N LEU A 177 -11.32 0.58 12.30
CA LEU A 177 -10.09 1.00 12.96
C LEU A 177 -10.13 2.48 13.38
N LEU A 178 -10.44 3.36 12.44
CA LEU A 178 -10.38 4.82 12.64
C LEU A 178 -11.57 5.35 13.48
N ALA A 179 -12.73 4.72 13.41
CA ALA A 179 -13.89 5.06 14.20
C ALA A 179 -13.91 4.38 15.59
N ALA A 180 -12.93 3.50 15.89
CA ALA A 180 -12.92 2.69 17.10
C ALA A 180 -12.93 3.51 18.38
N LYS A 181 -13.79 3.12 19.35
CA LYS A 181 -13.90 3.71 20.70
C LYS A 181 -14.14 2.63 21.74
N GLY A 182 -13.80 2.94 22.99
CA GLY A 182 -13.92 2.01 24.13
C GLY A 182 -12.61 1.48 24.65
N GLY A 183 -12.67 0.41 25.43
CA GLY A 183 -11.49 -0.21 26.05
C GLY A 183 -10.61 -0.94 25.06
N THR A 184 -9.31 -0.82 25.22
CA THR A 184 -8.30 -1.39 24.30
C THR A 184 -8.24 -2.92 24.31
N PHE A 185 -8.84 -3.57 25.30
CA PHE A 185 -8.99 -5.03 25.31
C PHE A 185 -10.32 -5.48 24.71
N LYS A 186 -11.41 -4.73 24.99
CA LYS A 186 -12.76 -5.05 24.48
C LYS A 186 -12.95 -4.68 23.01
N ASN A 187 -12.35 -3.58 22.59
CA ASN A 187 -12.29 -3.14 21.18
C ASN A 187 -10.83 -2.96 20.77
N PRO A 188 -10.16 -4.03 20.33
CA PRO A 188 -8.72 -4.01 20.07
C PRO A 188 -8.27 -3.01 18.99
N ALA A 189 -9.14 -2.63 18.05
CA ALA A 189 -8.87 -1.60 17.04
C ALA A 189 -8.49 -0.25 17.67
N THR A 190 -8.99 0.05 18.88
CA THR A 190 -8.65 1.28 19.63
C THR A 190 -7.17 1.40 19.97
N ASN A 191 -6.39 0.29 19.93
CA ASN A 191 -4.95 0.32 20.17
C ASN A 191 -4.19 1.16 19.12
N TYR A 192 -4.74 1.36 17.93
CA TYR A 192 -4.21 2.29 16.92
C TYR A 192 -3.96 3.68 17.52
N PHE A 193 -4.87 4.17 18.37
CA PHE A 193 -4.75 5.48 19.00
C PHE A 193 -3.74 5.52 20.17
N LYS A 194 -3.15 4.39 20.54
CA LYS A 194 -2.04 4.33 21.52
C LYS A 194 -0.67 4.50 20.88
N LEU A 195 -0.54 4.29 19.58
CA LEU A 195 0.74 4.38 18.88
C LEU A 195 1.31 5.80 18.97
N GLU A 196 0.46 6.79 18.78
CA GLU A 196 0.88 8.18 18.73
C GLU A 196 -0.01 9.07 19.61
N ASN A 197 0.62 9.74 20.57
CA ASN A 197 -0.06 10.64 21.50
C ASN A 197 -0.16 12.07 20.96
N ASP A 198 0.79 12.48 20.15
CA ASP A 198 0.81 13.77 19.49
C ASP A 198 -0.21 13.81 18.35
N VAL A 199 -1.06 14.83 18.36
CA VAL A 199 -2.12 14.99 17.35
C VAL A 199 -1.54 15.20 15.96
N MET A 200 -0.44 15.96 15.84
CA MET A 200 0.18 16.25 14.54
C MET A 200 0.74 14.96 13.93
N LYS A 201 1.52 14.21 14.70
CA LYS A 201 2.07 12.93 14.23
C LYS A 201 1.00 11.89 13.91
N ARG A 202 -0.11 11.87 14.67
CA ARG A 202 -1.27 11.03 14.35
C ARG A 202 -1.89 11.44 13.01
N THR A 203 -2.03 12.74 12.77
CA THR A 203 -2.55 13.28 11.51
C THR A 203 -1.67 12.90 10.33
N GLU A 204 -0.36 13.05 10.49
CA GLU A 204 0.65 12.63 9.50
C GLU A 204 0.59 11.13 9.22
N ASN A 205 0.46 10.32 10.27
CA ASN A 205 0.32 8.86 10.14
C ASN A 205 -0.94 8.48 9.35
N VAL A 206 -2.10 9.12 9.64
CA VAL A 206 -3.34 8.86 8.87
C VAL A 206 -3.15 9.20 7.39
N ALA A 207 -2.54 10.36 7.07
CA ALA A 207 -2.29 10.76 5.69
C ALA A 207 -1.31 9.80 4.99
N GLN A 208 -0.22 9.44 5.63
CA GLN A 208 0.83 8.60 5.05
C GLN A 208 0.38 7.15 4.87
N VAL A 209 -0.23 6.54 5.90
CA VAL A 209 -0.61 5.12 5.88
C VAL A 209 -1.81 4.88 4.97
N PHE A 210 -2.83 5.74 5.00
CA PHE A 210 -4.09 5.47 4.30
C PHE A 210 -4.28 6.25 3.01
N MET A 211 -3.50 7.32 2.80
CA MET A 211 -3.59 8.13 1.56
C MET A 211 -2.28 8.11 0.76
N GLY A 212 -1.20 7.52 1.32
CA GLY A 212 0.10 7.47 0.67
C GLY A 212 0.79 8.83 0.53
N THR A 213 0.36 9.85 1.27
CA THR A 213 0.89 11.20 1.12
C THR A 213 1.58 11.71 2.39
N ARG A 214 2.73 12.36 2.22
CA ARG A 214 3.53 12.93 3.32
C ARG A 214 3.23 14.41 3.43
N ILE A 215 2.57 14.81 4.52
CA ILE A 215 2.15 16.20 4.74
C ILE A 215 3.00 16.96 5.78
N GLN A 216 4.04 16.33 6.32
CA GLN A 216 4.83 16.86 7.44
C GLN A 216 5.40 18.25 7.17
N CYS A 217 5.85 18.54 5.94
CA CYS A 217 6.39 19.85 5.59
C CYS A 217 5.36 20.97 5.77
N ALA A 218 4.07 20.66 5.57
CA ALA A 218 2.99 21.63 5.68
C ALA A 218 2.69 22.05 7.13
N GLN A 219 3.30 21.40 8.14
CA GLN A 219 3.24 21.84 9.53
C GLN A 219 3.89 23.20 9.77
N CYS A 220 4.97 23.53 9.06
CA CYS A 220 5.76 24.74 9.31
C CYS A 220 5.67 25.78 8.18
N HIS A 221 5.43 25.32 6.95
CA HIS A 221 5.31 26.18 5.75
C HIS A 221 4.51 25.43 4.69
N ASN A 222 4.02 26.11 3.67
CA ASN A 222 3.38 25.44 2.54
C ASN A 222 4.35 24.42 1.92
N HIS A 223 3.84 23.23 1.58
CA HIS A 223 4.67 22.11 1.13
C HIS A 223 5.52 22.51 -0.10
N PRO A 224 6.86 22.30 -0.10
CA PRO A 224 7.74 22.83 -1.15
C PRO A 224 7.61 22.08 -2.48
N PHE A 225 7.11 20.85 -2.49
CA PHE A 225 7.07 19.98 -3.67
C PHE A 225 5.66 19.39 -3.95
N ASP A 226 4.64 19.87 -3.20
CA ASP A 226 3.28 19.43 -3.34
C ASP A 226 2.33 20.61 -3.10
N ARG A 227 1.02 20.40 -3.23
CA ARG A 227 -0.02 21.42 -3.12
C ARG A 227 -0.44 21.77 -1.69
N TRP A 228 -0.03 20.97 -0.70
CA TRP A 228 -0.50 21.11 0.68
C TRP A 228 -0.06 22.41 1.32
N THR A 229 -1.02 23.18 1.81
CA THR A 229 -0.79 24.41 2.58
C THR A 229 -0.78 24.13 4.07
N MET A 230 -0.32 25.12 4.87
CA MET A 230 -0.46 25.06 6.33
C MET A 230 -1.94 24.96 6.75
N ASP A 231 -2.83 25.67 6.05
CA ASP A 231 -4.27 25.63 6.34
C ASP A 231 -4.86 24.21 6.10
N ASP A 232 -4.43 23.50 5.04
CA ASP A 232 -4.81 22.12 4.80
C ASP A 232 -4.35 21.22 5.94
N TYR A 233 -3.09 21.35 6.36
CA TYR A 233 -2.51 20.56 7.43
C TYR A 233 -3.25 20.76 8.75
N PHE A 234 -3.41 22.02 9.19
CA PHE A 234 -4.05 22.33 10.48
C PHE A 234 -5.55 22.07 10.45
N GLY A 235 -6.22 22.26 9.32
CA GLY A 235 -7.61 21.87 9.10
C GLY A 235 -7.83 20.35 9.28
N PHE A 236 -6.95 19.55 8.70
CA PHE A 236 -6.99 18.10 8.85
C PHE A 236 -6.59 17.65 10.27
N ALA A 237 -5.57 18.27 10.87
CA ALA A 237 -5.18 18.03 12.27
C ALA A 237 -6.31 18.34 13.26
N ALA A 238 -7.13 19.35 12.99
CA ALA A 238 -8.28 19.69 13.82
C ALA A 238 -9.33 18.57 13.87
N LEU A 239 -9.45 17.76 12.80
CA LEU A 239 -10.31 16.57 12.81
C LEU A 239 -9.78 15.47 13.75
N CYS A 240 -8.46 15.34 13.89
CA CYS A 240 -7.80 14.36 14.77
C CYS A 240 -7.69 14.81 16.23
N ALA A 241 -8.02 16.06 16.55
CA ALA A 241 -7.72 16.69 17.84
C ALA A 241 -8.54 16.20 19.03
N GLN A 242 -9.67 15.52 18.82
CA GLN A 242 -10.63 15.17 19.87
C GLN A 242 -10.46 13.77 20.44
N VAL A 243 -9.51 12.99 19.98
CA VAL A 243 -9.21 11.66 20.55
C VAL A 243 -8.58 11.81 21.92
N ARG A 244 -9.20 11.24 22.92
CA ARG A 244 -8.78 11.26 24.34
C ARG A 244 -8.64 9.85 24.89
N LYS A 245 -7.84 9.73 25.95
CA LYS A 245 -7.56 8.48 26.66
C LYS A 245 -7.81 8.67 28.14
N LYS A 246 -8.31 7.62 28.80
CA LYS A 246 -8.36 7.53 30.27
C LYS A 246 -8.02 6.12 30.72
N PRO A 247 -7.46 5.94 31.93
CA PRO A 247 -7.24 4.60 32.49
C PRO A 247 -8.55 3.82 32.58
N ALA A 248 -8.46 2.51 32.35
CA ALA A 248 -9.50 1.55 32.66
C ALA A 248 -9.27 0.94 34.05
N GLU A 249 -10.04 -0.06 34.43
CA GLU A 249 -9.87 -0.81 35.67
C GLU A 249 -8.56 -1.64 35.66
N ASP A 250 -8.26 -2.29 34.54
CA ASP A 250 -6.97 -2.95 34.32
C ASP A 250 -5.88 -1.89 34.05
N PRO A 251 -4.77 -1.88 34.79
CA PRO A 251 -3.71 -0.88 34.63
C PRO A 251 -3.01 -0.88 33.27
N HIS A 252 -3.16 -1.95 32.48
CA HIS A 252 -2.63 -2.04 31.11
C HIS A 252 -3.65 -1.67 30.05
N GLU A 253 -4.93 -1.46 30.43
CA GLU A 253 -6.03 -1.08 29.54
C GLU A 253 -6.25 0.43 29.57
N GLN A 254 -6.60 1.00 28.44
CA GLN A 254 -7.09 2.37 28.31
C GLN A 254 -8.45 2.39 27.61
N ILE A 255 -9.22 3.40 27.93
CA ILE A 255 -10.48 3.70 27.24
C ILE A 255 -10.22 4.85 26.29
N ILE A 256 -10.43 4.64 25.01
CA ILE A 256 -10.38 5.65 23.96
C ILE A 256 -11.78 6.25 23.78
N TYR A 257 -11.88 7.57 23.80
CA TYR A 257 -13.15 8.28 23.68
C TYR A 257 -12.99 9.62 22.97
N ASP A 258 -14.10 10.19 22.52
CA ASP A 258 -14.13 11.52 21.93
C ASP A 258 -14.34 12.56 23.03
N GLY A 259 -13.41 13.52 23.13
CA GLY A 259 -13.46 14.61 24.11
C GLY A 259 -13.27 15.97 23.45
N GLY A 260 -13.16 17.00 24.28
CA GLY A 260 -12.84 18.34 23.79
C GLY A 260 -11.42 18.42 23.25
N GLY A 261 -11.18 19.23 22.24
CA GLY A 261 -9.85 19.49 21.68
C GLY A 261 -9.91 20.45 20.50
N GLN A 262 -8.97 21.38 20.49
CA GLN A 262 -8.77 22.36 19.43
C GLN A 262 -7.29 22.42 19.10
N ILE A 263 -6.97 22.80 17.87
CA ILE A 263 -5.61 23.03 17.39
C ILE A 263 -5.53 24.50 16.99
N ALA A 264 -4.59 25.24 17.57
CA ALA A 264 -4.32 26.62 17.15
C ALA A 264 -3.46 26.62 15.90
N HIS A 265 -3.85 27.39 14.91
CA HIS A 265 -3.02 27.63 13.73
C HIS A 265 -1.79 28.48 14.12
N PRO A 266 -0.55 28.10 13.77
CA PRO A 266 0.66 28.75 14.30
C PRO A 266 0.84 30.20 13.87
N VAL A 267 0.29 30.61 12.74
CA VAL A 267 0.37 31.98 12.22
C VAL A 267 -0.78 32.83 12.76
N THR A 268 -2.01 32.42 12.53
CA THR A 268 -3.21 33.22 12.88
C THR A 268 -3.54 33.19 14.37
N LYS A 269 -3.00 32.20 15.12
CA LYS A 269 -3.31 31.92 16.53
C LYS A 269 -4.78 31.53 16.78
N ALA A 270 -5.62 31.57 15.78
CA ALA A 270 -7.01 31.12 15.86
C ALA A 270 -7.09 29.59 15.88
N ASN A 271 -8.18 29.07 16.42
CA ASN A 271 -8.47 27.63 16.30
C ASN A 271 -8.68 27.24 14.84
N ALA A 272 -7.95 26.24 14.36
CA ALA A 272 -8.11 25.73 13.01
C ALA A 272 -9.52 25.13 12.83
N ILE A 273 -10.14 25.49 11.72
CA ILE A 273 -11.47 24.97 11.34
C ILE A 273 -11.28 23.56 10.79
N PRO A 274 -12.00 22.55 11.33
CA PRO A 274 -11.89 21.18 10.82
C PRO A 274 -12.21 21.10 9.33
N ARG A 275 -11.28 20.53 8.55
CA ARG A 275 -11.39 20.39 7.09
C ARG A 275 -10.78 19.07 6.66
N PHE A 276 -11.41 18.37 5.72
CA PHE A 276 -10.80 17.20 5.10
C PHE A 276 -9.59 17.63 4.26
N LEU A 277 -8.59 16.79 4.18
CA LEU A 277 -7.36 17.12 3.45
C LEU A 277 -7.68 17.38 1.97
N GLY A 278 -7.29 18.56 1.46
CA GLY A 278 -7.55 18.98 0.09
C GLY A 278 -8.98 19.44 -0.21
N ALA A 279 -9.82 19.60 0.80
CA ALA A 279 -11.13 20.23 0.64
C ALA A 279 -11.04 21.75 0.84
N ASP A 280 -11.79 22.52 0.07
CA ASP A 280 -11.86 23.97 0.21
C ASP A 280 -12.77 24.39 1.38
N GLU A 281 -13.81 23.62 1.65
CA GLU A 281 -14.84 23.92 2.63
C GLU A 281 -14.61 23.20 3.98
N PRO A 282 -15.13 23.75 5.09
CA PRO A 282 -15.13 23.08 6.37
C PRO A 282 -15.81 21.71 6.32
N ALA A 283 -15.33 20.76 7.14
CA ALA A 283 -15.90 19.43 7.21
C ALA A 283 -17.32 19.46 7.83
N GLU A 284 -18.31 18.99 7.09
CA GLU A 284 -19.67 18.77 7.60
C GLU A 284 -19.73 17.49 8.41
N LEU A 285 -19.88 17.61 9.72
CA LEU A 285 -19.89 16.45 10.62
C LEU A 285 -21.23 15.68 10.65
N LYS A 286 -22.35 16.31 10.28
CA LYS A 286 -23.68 15.66 10.20
C LYS A 286 -24.08 14.85 11.43
N GLY A 287 -23.69 15.33 12.64
CA GLY A 287 -23.94 14.63 13.89
C GLY A 287 -22.93 13.54 14.27
N LEU A 288 -21.94 13.29 13.43
CA LEU A 288 -20.83 12.37 13.71
C LEU A 288 -19.77 13.05 14.58
N THR A 289 -18.99 12.25 15.30
CA THR A 289 -17.74 12.73 15.89
C THR A 289 -16.73 13.03 14.78
N ARG A 290 -15.73 13.88 15.07
CA ARG A 290 -14.68 14.21 14.09
C ARG A 290 -13.95 12.96 13.58
N ARG A 291 -13.72 11.98 14.44
CA ARG A 291 -13.07 10.72 14.09
C ARG A 291 -13.94 9.85 13.17
N GLU A 292 -15.23 9.71 13.47
CA GLU A 292 -16.18 9.01 12.60
C GLU A 292 -16.32 9.69 11.24
N ALA A 293 -16.29 11.04 11.22
CA ALA A 293 -16.31 11.80 9.96
C ALA A 293 -15.05 11.55 9.12
N VAL A 294 -13.84 11.52 9.74
CA VAL A 294 -12.59 11.17 9.04
C VAL A 294 -12.65 9.74 8.51
N ALA A 295 -13.09 8.78 9.34
CA ALA A 295 -13.21 7.39 8.92
C ALA A 295 -14.15 7.25 7.71
N GLY A 296 -15.35 7.86 7.78
CA GLY A 296 -16.31 7.82 6.69
C GLY A 296 -15.84 8.50 5.41
N TRP A 297 -15.22 9.68 5.52
CA TRP A 297 -14.66 10.39 4.36
C TRP A 297 -13.53 9.60 3.70
N LEU A 298 -12.58 9.11 4.50
CA LEU A 298 -11.42 8.39 3.99
C LEU A 298 -11.82 7.11 3.25
N THR A 299 -12.76 6.35 3.81
CA THR A 299 -13.18 5.05 3.29
C THR A 299 -14.35 5.11 2.32
N SER A 300 -14.80 6.33 1.97
CA SER A 300 -15.85 6.53 0.97
C SER A 300 -15.37 6.19 -0.43
N LYS A 301 -16.32 5.87 -1.32
CA LYS A 301 -16.03 5.56 -2.73
C LYS A 301 -15.53 6.78 -3.50
N GLU A 302 -15.87 7.97 -3.03
CA GLU A 302 -15.52 9.26 -3.61
C GLU A 302 -14.14 9.75 -3.16
N ASN A 303 -13.52 9.11 -2.16
CA ASN A 303 -12.18 9.49 -1.71
C ASN A 303 -11.15 9.16 -2.79
N PRO A 304 -10.39 10.15 -3.29
CA PRO A 304 -9.51 9.94 -4.45
C PRO A 304 -8.18 9.25 -4.09
N TRP A 305 -7.84 9.09 -2.81
CA TRP A 305 -6.55 8.56 -2.39
C TRP A 305 -6.60 7.14 -1.84
N PHE A 306 -7.61 6.81 -1.03
CA PHE A 306 -7.63 5.56 -0.25
C PHE A 306 -7.51 4.31 -1.15
N ALA A 307 -8.41 4.15 -2.12
CA ALA A 307 -8.37 3.01 -3.02
C ALA A 307 -7.06 2.95 -3.82
N LYS A 308 -6.58 4.09 -4.33
CA LYS A 308 -5.31 4.19 -5.07
C LYS A 308 -4.12 3.78 -4.20
N ASN A 309 -4.07 4.25 -2.95
CA ASN A 309 -3.00 3.89 -2.04
C ASN A 309 -2.98 2.39 -1.73
N VAL A 310 -4.14 1.80 -1.41
CA VAL A 310 -4.23 0.36 -1.12
C VAL A 310 -3.79 -0.47 -2.32
N VAL A 311 -4.30 -0.18 -3.53
CA VAL A 311 -3.91 -0.94 -4.72
C VAL A 311 -2.43 -0.74 -5.07
N ASN A 312 -1.86 0.43 -4.84
CA ASN A 312 -0.44 0.69 -5.06
C ASN A 312 0.46 -0.09 -4.11
N ILE A 313 0.09 -0.18 -2.82
CA ILE A 313 0.77 -1.01 -1.81
C ILE A 313 0.72 -2.50 -2.20
N VAL A 314 -0.46 -2.97 -2.63
CA VAL A 314 -0.62 -4.36 -3.07
C VAL A 314 0.16 -4.62 -4.35
N TRP A 315 0.11 -3.72 -5.31
CA TRP A 315 0.88 -3.79 -6.54
C TRP A 315 2.39 -3.90 -6.26
N SER A 316 2.93 -3.05 -5.42
CA SER A 316 4.36 -3.07 -5.06
C SER A 316 4.79 -4.38 -4.41
N HIS A 317 3.89 -5.08 -3.72
CA HIS A 317 4.18 -6.41 -3.19
C HIS A 317 4.45 -7.43 -4.30
N PHE A 318 3.68 -7.41 -5.38
CA PHE A 318 3.82 -8.36 -6.49
C PHE A 318 4.91 -8.00 -7.49
N PHE A 319 5.16 -6.71 -7.69
CA PHE A 319 6.11 -6.24 -8.71
C PHE A 319 7.44 -5.73 -8.14
N GLY A 320 7.52 -5.49 -6.84
CA GLY A 320 8.74 -4.97 -6.18
C GLY A 320 8.88 -3.46 -6.23
N VAL A 321 8.09 -2.80 -7.05
CA VAL A 321 8.01 -1.34 -7.22
C VAL A 321 6.54 -0.94 -7.34
N GLY A 322 6.17 0.22 -6.76
CA GLY A 322 4.83 0.77 -6.90
C GLY A 322 4.56 1.36 -8.28
N ILE A 323 3.30 1.57 -8.62
CA ILE A 323 2.91 2.41 -9.77
C ILE A 323 3.26 3.87 -9.45
N THR A 324 3.10 4.29 -8.20
CA THR A 324 3.80 5.43 -7.60
C THR A 324 4.81 4.87 -6.61
N ASP A 325 6.09 5.25 -6.76
CA ASP A 325 7.17 4.74 -5.92
C ASP A 325 8.06 5.89 -5.40
N PRO A 326 8.37 5.99 -4.10
CA PRO A 326 7.89 5.15 -2.98
C PRO A 326 6.38 5.18 -2.79
N VAL A 327 5.79 4.04 -2.35
CA VAL A 327 4.32 3.87 -2.25
C VAL A 327 3.64 4.85 -1.29
N ASP A 328 4.37 5.39 -0.34
CA ASP A 328 3.90 6.33 0.69
C ASP A 328 4.29 7.80 0.39
N ASP A 329 4.66 8.10 -0.86
CA ASP A 329 5.11 9.43 -1.29
C ASP A 329 4.36 9.91 -2.55
N VAL A 330 3.03 9.80 -2.50
CA VAL A 330 2.16 10.29 -3.57
C VAL A 330 2.08 11.82 -3.50
N ARG A 331 2.57 12.49 -4.54
CA ARG A 331 2.58 13.96 -4.66
C ARG A 331 2.68 14.38 -6.13
N VAL A 332 2.37 15.64 -6.40
CA VAL A 332 2.45 16.18 -7.79
C VAL A 332 3.83 15.99 -8.40
N SER A 333 4.90 16.10 -7.61
CA SER A 333 6.29 15.90 -8.09
C SER A 333 6.74 14.44 -8.14
N ASN A 334 5.92 13.48 -7.70
CA ASN A 334 6.15 12.05 -7.78
C ASN A 334 4.88 11.33 -8.29
N PRO A 335 4.52 11.52 -9.55
CA PRO A 335 3.31 10.96 -10.12
C PRO A 335 3.44 9.44 -10.35
N ALA A 336 2.29 8.81 -10.58
CA ALA A 336 2.23 7.43 -11.02
C ALA A 336 2.96 7.23 -12.36
N SER A 337 3.75 6.17 -12.48
CA SER A 337 4.40 5.80 -13.75
C SER A 337 3.37 5.45 -14.83
N ASN A 338 2.24 4.87 -14.44
CA ASN A 338 1.09 4.59 -15.31
C ASN A 338 -0.20 5.01 -14.60
N PRO A 339 -0.63 6.29 -14.74
CA PRO A 339 -1.83 6.79 -14.07
C PRO A 339 -3.10 6.03 -14.47
N GLU A 340 -3.25 5.68 -15.73
CA GLU A 340 -4.41 4.97 -16.26
C GLU A 340 -4.54 3.56 -15.65
N LEU A 341 -3.43 2.88 -15.41
CA LEU A 341 -3.39 1.60 -14.70
C LEU A 341 -3.81 1.75 -13.23
N LEU A 342 -3.27 2.76 -12.53
CA LEU A 342 -3.62 3.01 -11.13
C LEU A 342 -5.10 3.36 -10.98
N ASP A 343 -5.64 4.15 -11.90
CA ASP A 343 -7.06 4.52 -11.93
C ASP A 343 -7.96 3.31 -12.21
N ALA A 344 -7.59 2.47 -13.17
CA ALA A 344 -8.34 1.26 -13.50
C ALA A 344 -8.35 0.27 -12.31
N LEU A 345 -7.20 0.03 -11.68
CA LEU A 345 -7.10 -0.84 -10.51
C LEU A 345 -7.93 -0.32 -9.34
N SER A 346 -7.85 0.99 -9.03
CA SER A 346 -8.61 1.58 -7.94
C SER A 346 -10.11 1.55 -8.19
N THR A 347 -10.54 1.83 -9.42
CA THR A 347 -11.95 1.73 -9.84
C THR A 347 -12.47 0.30 -9.69
N LYS A 348 -11.72 -0.69 -10.17
CA LYS A 348 -12.09 -2.10 -10.02
C LYS A 348 -12.14 -2.53 -8.55
N PHE A 349 -11.21 -2.08 -7.73
CA PHE A 349 -11.23 -2.39 -6.30
C PHE A 349 -12.47 -1.83 -5.60
N VAL A 350 -12.89 -0.60 -5.94
CA VAL A 350 -14.16 -0.02 -5.47
C VAL A 350 -15.37 -0.80 -5.99
N GLU A 351 -15.41 -1.15 -7.29
CA GLU A 351 -16.47 -1.98 -7.89
C GLU A 351 -16.61 -3.36 -7.21
N TYR A 352 -15.50 -3.94 -6.79
CA TYR A 352 -15.47 -5.19 -6.02
C TYR A 352 -15.90 -5.03 -4.57
N ASN A 353 -16.38 -3.85 -4.18
CA ASN A 353 -16.66 -3.50 -2.79
C ASN A 353 -15.45 -3.73 -1.87
N TYR A 354 -14.27 -3.33 -2.33
CA TYR A 354 -12.99 -3.47 -1.64
C TYR A 354 -12.62 -4.92 -1.26
N ASP A 355 -13.08 -5.90 -2.05
CA ASP A 355 -12.71 -7.30 -1.92
C ASP A 355 -11.23 -7.49 -2.25
N PHE A 356 -10.44 -7.75 -1.20
CA PHE A 356 -9.00 -7.86 -1.32
C PHE A 356 -8.54 -9.07 -2.13
N LYS A 357 -9.22 -10.22 -2.00
CA LYS A 357 -8.88 -11.43 -2.75
C LYS A 357 -9.11 -11.25 -4.25
N LYS A 358 -10.13 -10.49 -4.66
CA LYS A 358 -10.38 -10.18 -6.07
C LYS A 358 -9.27 -9.34 -6.66
N LEU A 359 -8.77 -8.32 -5.93
CA LEU A 359 -7.64 -7.50 -6.37
C LEU A 359 -6.38 -8.37 -6.61
N VAL A 360 -6.05 -9.23 -5.64
CA VAL A 360 -4.90 -10.15 -5.78
C VAL A 360 -5.09 -11.11 -6.95
N ARG A 361 -6.30 -11.63 -7.14
CA ARG A 361 -6.64 -12.50 -8.27
C ARG A 361 -6.40 -11.83 -9.62
N ASP A 362 -6.86 -10.59 -9.80
CA ASP A 362 -6.68 -9.84 -11.04
C ASP A 362 -5.19 -9.61 -11.35
N ILE A 363 -4.42 -9.18 -10.33
CA ILE A 363 -2.98 -8.96 -10.47
C ILE A 363 -2.27 -10.25 -10.90
N CYS A 364 -2.49 -11.36 -10.19
CA CYS A 364 -1.79 -12.62 -10.46
C CYS A 364 -2.21 -13.29 -11.78
N ASN A 365 -3.44 -13.04 -12.26
CA ASN A 365 -3.93 -13.54 -13.54
C ASN A 365 -3.48 -12.70 -14.74
N SER A 366 -2.97 -11.46 -14.52
CA SER A 366 -2.46 -10.66 -15.63
C SER A 366 -1.25 -11.31 -16.29
N ARG A 367 -1.09 -11.12 -17.59
CA ARG A 367 0.13 -11.48 -18.32
C ARG A 367 1.33 -10.73 -17.76
N THR A 368 1.14 -9.49 -17.39
CA THR A 368 2.14 -8.61 -16.80
C THR A 368 2.81 -9.24 -15.58
N TYR A 369 2.04 -9.81 -14.64
CA TYR A 369 2.60 -10.54 -13.48
C TYR A 369 3.34 -11.82 -13.90
N GLN A 370 2.88 -12.46 -14.97
CA GLN A 370 3.40 -13.75 -15.42
C GLN A 370 4.63 -13.62 -16.35
N LEU A 371 5.13 -12.43 -16.61
CA LEU A 371 6.32 -12.22 -17.43
C LEU A 371 7.57 -12.83 -16.79
N SER A 372 8.53 -13.20 -17.64
CA SER A 372 9.86 -13.64 -17.26
C SER A 372 10.69 -12.47 -16.71
N SER A 373 11.70 -12.80 -15.91
CA SER A 373 12.77 -11.85 -15.53
C SER A 373 13.90 -11.77 -16.56
N ARG A 374 13.84 -12.55 -17.64
CA ARG A 374 14.78 -12.42 -18.75
C ARG A 374 14.37 -11.21 -19.59
N THR A 375 15.28 -10.29 -19.75
CA THR A 375 15.06 -9.07 -20.52
C THR A 375 15.34 -9.30 -22.02
N ASN A 376 14.90 -8.34 -22.84
CA ASN A 376 15.28 -8.19 -24.24
C ASN A 376 15.96 -6.82 -24.43
N GLU A 377 16.47 -6.54 -25.62
CA GLU A 377 17.20 -5.31 -25.94
C GLU A 377 16.42 -4.03 -25.66
N THR A 378 15.08 -4.08 -25.68
CA THR A 378 14.23 -2.90 -25.50
C THR A 378 13.86 -2.63 -24.05
N ASN A 379 13.94 -3.63 -23.15
CA ASN A 379 13.44 -3.54 -21.79
C ASN A 379 14.49 -3.78 -20.69
N GLU A 380 15.76 -3.96 -21.06
CA GLU A 380 16.84 -4.20 -20.09
C GLU A 380 16.97 -3.09 -19.04
N GLN A 381 16.68 -1.85 -19.43
CA GLN A 381 16.73 -0.68 -18.55
C GLN A 381 15.35 -0.25 -18.01
N ASP A 382 14.33 -1.06 -18.21
CA ASP A 382 12.98 -0.75 -17.71
C ASP A 382 12.78 -1.30 -16.30
N PHE A 383 12.75 -0.42 -15.31
CA PHE A 383 12.49 -0.77 -13.91
C PHE A 383 11.14 -0.26 -13.41
N THR A 384 10.35 0.42 -14.26
CA THR A 384 9.14 1.15 -13.82
C THR A 384 7.88 0.89 -14.63
N ASN A 385 8.01 0.32 -15.84
CA ASN A 385 6.88 0.13 -16.76
C ASN A 385 6.38 -1.32 -16.83
N PHE A 386 6.91 -2.21 -15.97
CA PHE A 386 6.42 -3.58 -15.81
C PHE A 386 6.56 -4.45 -17.07
N SER A 387 7.52 -4.14 -17.95
CA SER A 387 7.77 -4.89 -19.18
C SER A 387 8.42 -6.25 -18.95
N HIS A 388 8.94 -6.51 -17.77
CA HIS A 388 9.47 -7.78 -17.30
C HIS A 388 9.33 -7.91 -15.79
N SER A 389 9.50 -9.14 -15.27
CA SER A 389 9.50 -9.35 -13.83
C SER A 389 10.82 -8.96 -13.20
N LEU A 390 10.80 -8.12 -12.18
CA LEU A 390 11.99 -7.75 -11.43
C LEU A 390 12.46 -8.89 -10.50
N ILE A 391 13.77 -9.06 -10.36
CA ILE A 391 14.35 -9.96 -9.35
C ILE A 391 14.29 -9.25 -8.01
N ARG A 392 13.60 -9.87 -7.03
CA ARG A 392 13.36 -9.30 -5.71
C ARG A 392 13.98 -10.16 -4.61
N ARG A 393 14.41 -9.51 -3.54
CA ARG A 393 14.74 -10.22 -2.30
C ARG A 393 13.45 -10.69 -1.62
N LEU A 394 13.49 -11.90 -1.06
CA LEU A 394 12.41 -12.33 -0.16
C LEU A 394 12.41 -11.48 1.10
N ARG A 395 11.24 -11.26 1.66
CA ARG A 395 11.11 -10.70 3.01
C ARG A 395 11.80 -11.63 4.02
N ALA A 396 12.32 -11.07 5.10
CA ALA A 396 13.07 -11.85 6.10
C ALA A 396 12.24 -12.99 6.69
N GLU A 397 10.99 -12.72 7.00
CA GLU A 397 10.05 -13.71 7.56
C GLU A 397 9.79 -14.85 6.56
N VAL A 398 9.54 -14.52 5.30
CA VAL A 398 9.31 -15.51 4.23
C VAL A 398 10.59 -16.30 3.94
N LEU A 399 11.76 -15.65 3.97
CA LEU A 399 13.04 -16.31 3.79
C LEU A 399 13.31 -17.32 4.92
N LEU A 400 13.08 -16.92 6.17
CA LEU A 400 13.25 -17.79 7.33
C LEU A 400 12.32 -19.02 7.26
N ASP A 401 11.04 -18.80 6.94
CA ASP A 401 10.07 -19.88 6.77
C ASP A 401 10.44 -20.80 5.60
N THR A 402 10.96 -20.23 4.51
CA THR A 402 11.45 -21.00 3.35
C THR A 402 12.66 -21.86 3.72
N LEU A 403 13.61 -21.32 4.49
CA LEU A 403 14.77 -22.08 4.97
C LEU A 403 14.31 -23.21 5.89
N ALA A 404 13.41 -22.95 6.85
CA ALA A 404 12.85 -23.96 7.71
C ALA A 404 12.16 -25.10 6.93
N GLN A 405 11.42 -24.76 5.87
CA GLN A 405 10.75 -25.72 4.99
C GLN A 405 11.75 -26.57 4.21
N VAL A 406 12.79 -25.97 3.60
CA VAL A 406 13.78 -26.69 2.78
C VAL A 406 14.70 -27.57 3.62
N THR A 407 15.04 -27.14 4.82
CA THR A 407 15.92 -27.91 5.71
C THR A 407 15.16 -28.87 6.62
N GLU A 408 13.82 -28.88 6.57
CA GLU A 408 12.94 -29.64 7.48
C GLU A 408 13.23 -29.36 8.96
N THR A 409 13.76 -28.16 9.24
CA THR A 409 14.10 -27.73 10.61
C THR A 409 13.04 -26.74 11.10
N PRO A 410 12.19 -27.12 12.07
CA PRO A 410 11.11 -26.26 12.52
C PRO A 410 11.65 -25.02 13.25
N ASN A 411 11.09 -23.85 12.93
CA ASN A 411 11.36 -22.62 13.66
C ASN A 411 10.95 -22.74 15.13
N LYS A 412 11.70 -22.06 16.01
CA LYS A 412 11.43 -22.02 17.44
C LYS A 412 11.45 -20.57 17.93
N PHE A 413 10.27 -19.99 18.12
CA PHE A 413 10.11 -18.65 18.65
C PHE A 413 9.66 -18.70 20.11
N GLN A 414 10.18 -17.78 20.93
CA GLN A 414 9.79 -17.66 22.32
C GLN A 414 8.28 -17.38 22.44
N GLY A 415 7.59 -18.15 23.26
CA GLY A 415 6.15 -17.98 23.48
C GLY A 415 5.23 -18.49 22.36
N LEU A 416 5.78 -19.10 21.31
CA LEU A 416 5.02 -19.70 20.22
C LEU A 416 5.23 -21.23 20.16
N PRO A 417 4.29 -21.98 19.55
CA PRO A 417 4.47 -23.41 19.33
C PRO A 417 5.70 -23.71 18.45
N LEU A 418 6.32 -24.88 18.66
CA LEU A 418 7.39 -25.35 17.78
C LEU A 418 6.86 -25.48 16.33
N GLY A 419 7.59 -24.95 15.38
CA GLY A 419 7.21 -24.93 13.99
C GLY A 419 6.25 -23.80 13.61
N ALA A 420 5.97 -22.86 14.52
CA ALA A 420 5.29 -21.61 14.14
C ALA A 420 6.09 -20.88 13.05
N ARG A 421 5.40 -20.31 12.09
CA ARG A 421 6.01 -19.56 10.99
C ARG A 421 6.38 -18.15 11.45
N ALA A 422 7.47 -17.61 10.88
CA ALA A 422 7.87 -16.23 11.16
C ALA A 422 6.78 -15.22 10.78
N VAL A 423 6.03 -15.48 9.71
CA VAL A 423 4.89 -14.63 9.29
C VAL A 423 3.71 -14.62 10.29
N GLN A 424 3.67 -15.53 11.26
CA GLN A 424 2.64 -15.59 12.31
C GLN A 424 3.00 -14.80 13.56
N ILE A 425 4.20 -14.20 13.62
CA ILE A 425 4.64 -13.44 14.79
C ILE A 425 3.81 -12.15 14.90
N ALA A 426 2.99 -12.07 15.93
CA ALA A 426 2.18 -10.89 16.22
C ALA A 426 3.01 -9.72 16.77
N ASP A 427 4.14 -10.02 17.44
CA ASP A 427 5.01 -9.02 18.06
C ASP A 427 6.46 -9.52 18.12
N GLY A 428 7.29 -8.99 17.24
CA GLY A 428 8.73 -9.33 17.18
C GLY A 428 9.55 -8.89 18.41
N ASN A 429 9.01 -8.01 19.27
CA ASN A 429 9.71 -7.59 20.48
C ASN A 429 9.65 -8.66 21.59
N THR A 430 8.64 -9.52 21.54
CA THR A 430 8.41 -10.55 22.59
C THR A 430 8.62 -11.97 22.09
N SER A 431 8.44 -12.22 20.80
CA SER A 431 8.64 -13.55 20.20
C SER A 431 9.96 -13.58 19.42
N THR A 432 11.07 -13.60 20.15
CA THR A 432 12.42 -13.72 19.59
C THR A 432 12.73 -15.14 19.14
N TYR A 433 13.64 -15.27 18.16
CA TYR A 433 14.13 -16.55 17.63
C TYR A 433 15.04 -17.28 18.63
#